data_7fc7ae64462d01f2be62b2f33acda730
#
_entry.id   7fc7ae64462d01f2be62b2f33acda730
#
_cell.length_a   1.000
_cell.length_b   1.000
_cell.length_c   1.000
_cell.angle_alpha   90.00
_cell.angle_beta   90.00
_cell.angle_gamma   90.00
#
_symmetry.space_group_name_H-M   'P 1'
#
loop_
_entity.id
_entity.type
_entity.pdbx_description
1 polymer ?
#
loop_
_entity_poly.entity_id
_entity_poly.type
_entity_poly.pdbx_seq_one_letter_code
_entity_poly.pdbx_strand_id
1 'polypeptide(L)'
;MITKEEWKNFRGSQKSPDHIMLSINGNAETSMTVTWRTCTEIESGYALYRELGGEWRRADAQVSRFDSDMDSSNIFSAHMTQLIPGTEYEYTCGNDVFRSEVFTFKTAEKDTDSFEFLCLSDIQHGAAEPPADYSELGEIVKEILRLHPNVRFILTAGDNTNCGQTDIQWTGLLDGLKGIIEHLPFMMALGN
;
A
#
# COMPACT_ATOMS: atom_id res chain seq x y z
N MET A 1 12.27 24.52 6.86
CA MET A 1 11.75 23.74 5.71
C MET A 1 12.85 22.77 5.29
N ILE A 2 12.61 21.49 5.29
CA ILE A 2 13.59 20.47 4.89
C ILE A 2 13.91 20.61 3.39
N THR A 3 15.18 20.49 3.01
CA THR A 3 15.60 20.49 1.60
C THR A 3 15.39 19.11 0.97
N LYS A 4 15.39 19.04 -0.38
CA LYS A 4 15.32 17.76 -1.10
C LYS A 4 16.45 16.79 -0.73
N GLU A 5 17.65 17.29 -0.53
CA GLU A 5 18.80 16.48 -0.15
C GLU A 5 18.66 15.91 1.28
N GLU A 6 18.24 16.73 2.22
CA GLU A 6 17.96 16.29 3.59
C GLU A 6 16.83 15.26 3.61
N TRP A 7 15.74 15.50 2.85
CA TRP A 7 14.63 14.57 2.74
C TRP A 7 15.06 13.24 2.13
N LYS A 8 15.79 13.26 1.02
CA LYS A 8 16.32 12.07 0.36
C LYS A 8 17.17 11.21 1.29
N ASN A 9 17.99 11.83 2.13
CA ASN A 9 18.82 11.15 3.13
C ASN A 9 17.98 10.62 4.31
N PHE A 10 16.91 11.31 4.68
CA PHE A 10 16.06 10.96 5.82
C PHE A 10 15.03 9.88 5.45
N ARG A 11 14.28 10.09 4.37
CA ARG A 11 13.11 9.24 4.02
C ARG A 11 12.90 9.08 2.51
N GLY A 12 13.84 9.46 1.68
CA GLY A 12 13.78 9.25 0.23
C GLY A 12 13.67 7.77 -0.14
N SER A 13 13.26 7.50 -1.37
CA SER A 13 13.11 6.15 -1.90
C SER A 13 14.43 5.37 -1.87
N GLN A 14 14.37 4.11 -1.49
CA GLN A 14 15.51 3.21 -1.35
C GLN A 14 15.46 2.07 -2.39
N LYS A 15 16.49 1.23 -2.45
CA LYS A 15 16.50 0.02 -3.30
C LYS A 15 15.50 -1.02 -2.80
N SER A 16 15.32 -1.11 -1.50
CA SER A 16 14.31 -1.99 -0.90
C SER A 16 12.91 -1.44 -1.11
N PRO A 17 11.91 -2.30 -1.37
CA PRO A 17 10.52 -1.90 -1.47
C PRO A 17 10.02 -1.18 -0.21
N ASP A 18 9.33 -0.06 -0.42
CA ASP A 18 8.55 0.64 0.60
C ASP A 18 7.19 1.09 0.04
N HIS A 19 6.35 1.76 0.86
CA HIS A 19 5.01 2.18 0.50
C HIS A 19 4.19 1.02 -0.12
N ILE A 20 4.36 -0.17 0.46
CA ILE A 20 3.71 -1.38 -0.02
C ILE A 20 2.25 -1.31 0.37
N MET A 21 1.36 -1.43 -0.61
CA MET A 21 -0.07 -1.45 -0.34
C MET A 21 -0.82 -2.37 -1.29
N LEU A 22 -1.88 -2.96 -0.79
CA LEU A 22 -2.82 -3.73 -1.58
C LEU A 22 -3.94 -2.84 -2.12
N SER A 23 -4.44 -3.19 -3.30
CA SER A 23 -5.61 -2.57 -3.89
C SER A 23 -6.44 -3.59 -4.67
N ILE A 24 -7.75 -3.33 -4.76
CA ILE A 24 -8.67 -4.13 -5.56
C ILE A 24 -8.70 -3.54 -6.97
N ASN A 25 -8.23 -4.32 -7.94
CA ASN A 25 -8.30 -3.97 -9.36
C ASN A 25 -8.88 -5.16 -10.12
N GLY A 26 -10.17 -5.10 -10.38
CA GLY A 26 -10.93 -6.20 -11.00
C GLY A 26 -11.73 -7.01 -9.98
N ASN A 27 -11.79 -8.33 -10.15
CA ASN A 27 -12.58 -9.21 -9.28
C ASN A 27 -11.82 -9.54 -7.99
N ALA A 28 -12.31 -9.02 -6.86
CA ALA A 28 -11.73 -9.22 -5.53
C ALA A 28 -11.74 -10.70 -5.05
N GLU A 29 -12.57 -11.56 -5.65
CA GLU A 29 -12.57 -13.00 -5.35
C GLU A 29 -11.36 -13.71 -5.95
N THR A 30 -10.86 -13.23 -7.09
CA THR A 30 -9.90 -13.98 -7.92
C THR A 30 -8.64 -13.18 -8.29
N SER A 31 -8.53 -11.93 -7.81
CA SER A 31 -7.36 -11.09 -8.05
C SER A 31 -7.06 -10.13 -6.90
N MET A 32 -5.81 -9.71 -6.82
CA MET A 32 -5.32 -8.67 -5.90
C MET A 32 -4.16 -7.95 -6.57
N THR A 33 -4.05 -6.65 -6.36
CA THR A 33 -2.91 -5.87 -6.84
C THR A 33 -2.06 -5.42 -5.67
N VAL A 34 -0.75 -5.57 -5.77
CA VAL A 34 0.20 -4.94 -4.86
C VAL A 34 0.97 -3.85 -5.58
N THR A 35 1.07 -2.69 -4.94
CA THR A 35 1.86 -1.56 -5.40
C THR A 35 2.95 -1.26 -4.38
N TRP A 36 4.15 -0.92 -4.85
CA TRP A 36 5.27 -0.52 -3.99
C TRP A 36 6.16 0.49 -4.69
N ARG A 37 6.99 1.16 -3.91
CA ARG A 37 7.99 2.13 -4.37
C ARG A 37 9.40 1.60 -4.18
N THR A 38 10.33 1.99 -5.09
CA THR A 38 11.77 1.90 -4.90
C THR A 38 12.45 3.16 -5.48
N CYS A 39 13.76 3.32 -5.26
CA CYS A 39 14.52 4.32 -5.99
C CYS A 39 14.63 3.98 -7.48
N THR A 40 15.01 4.96 -8.29
CA THR A 40 15.05 4.86 -9.76
C THR A 40 16.11 3.90 -10.30
N GLU A 41 17.02 3.41 -9.46
CA GLU A 41 18.02 2.39 -9.86
C GLU A 41 17.41 1.00 -10.04
N ILE A 42 16.23 0.74 -9.49
CA ILE A 42 15.51 -0.53 -9.63
C ILE A 42 14.52 -0.40 -10.78
N GLU A 43 14.82 -1.04 -11.89
CA GLU A 43 14.04 -0.90 -13.13
C GLU A 43 13.06 -2.05 -13.40
N SER A 44 13.13 -3.12 -12.62
CA SER A 44 12.23 -4.28 -12.75
C SER A 44 11.94 -4.91 -11.40
N GLY A 45 10.77 -5.51 -11.31
CA GLY A 45 10.32 -6.18 -10.09
C GLY A 45 9.14 -7.10 -10.35
N TYR A 46 8.76 -7.85 -9.33
CA TYR A 46 7.65 -8.79 -9.37
C TYR A 46 7.13 -9.07 -7.97
N ALA A 47 5.90 -9.53 -7.87
CA ALA A 47 5.38 -10.16 -6.67
C ALA A 47 5.49 -11.67 -6.77
N LEU A 48 5.89 -12.32 -5.68
CA LEU A 48 5.67 -13.75 -5.46
C LEU A 48 4.48 -13.89 -4.52
N TYR A 49 3.60 -14.84 -4.81
CA TYR A 49 2.42 -15.10 -4.00
C TYR A 49 2.05 -16.57 -4.03
N ARG A 50 1.43 -17.06 -2.97
CA ARG A 50 0.96 -18.43 -2.85
C ARG A 50 -0.21 -18.54 -1.87
N GLU A 51 -1.00 -19.59 -1.98
CA GLU A 51 -1.84 -20.05 -0.88
C GLU A 51 -0.97 -20.43 0.32
N LEU A 52 -1.46 -20.26 1.51
CA LEU A 52 -0.70 -20.56 2.73
C LEU A 52 -0.13 -22.00 2.66
N GLY A 53 1.20 -22.10 2.66
CA GLY A 53 1.91 -23.38 2.54
C GLY A 53 1.96 -24.00 1.12
N GLY A 54 1.43 -23.32 0.10
CA GLY A 54 1.46 -23.74 -1.31
C GLY A 54 2.75 -23.39 -2.04
N GLU A 55 2.74 -23.58 -3.35
CA GLU A 55 3.87 -23.23 -4.22
C GLU A 55 3.82 -21.75 -4.63
N TRP A 56 5.00 -21.13 -4.70
CA TRP A 56 5.13 -19.75 -5.12
C TRP A 56 4.81 -19.56 -6.60
N ARG A 57 3.91 -18.64 -6.88
CA ARG A 57 3.60 -18.13 -8.22
C ARG A 57 4.18 -16.72 -8.35
N ARG A 58 4.39 -16.28 -9.58
CA ARG A 58 4.98 -14.98 -9.88
C ARG A 58 4.01 -14.11 -10.69
N ALA A 59 3.93 -12.84 -10.33
CA ALA A 59 3.31 -11.78 -11.12
C ALA A 59 4.35 -10.69 -11.40
N ASP A 60 4.71 -10.50 -12.66
CA ASP A 60 5.62 -9.43 -13.04
C ASP A 60 4.96 -8.07 -12.86
N ALA A 61 5.73 -7.09 -12.39
CA ALA A 61 5.23 -5.76 -12.14
C ALA A 61 5.36 -4.86 -13.38
N GLN A 62 4.36 -4.04 -13.60
CA GLN A 62 4.50 -2.84 -14.41
C GLN A 62 5.24 -1.79 -13.58
N VAL A 63 6.13 -1.04 -14.21
CA VAL A 63 6.91 0.01 -13.56
C VAL A 63 6.62 1.34 -14.22
N SER A 64 6.45 2.38 -13.42
CA SER A 64 6.33 3.76 -13.87
C SER A 64 7.21 4.68 -13.02
N ARG A 65 7.90 5.60 -13.67
CA ARG A 65 8.64 6.65 -12.98
C ARG A 65 7.67 7.67 -12.39
N PHE A 66 7.95 8.06 -11.18
CA PHE A 66 7.25 9.11 -10.46
C PHE A 66 8.24 10.14 -9.92
N ASP A 67 8.06 11.40 -10.34
CA ASP A 67 8.87 12.52 -9.88
C ASP A 67 7.99 13.40 -8.97
N SER A 68 8.23 13.35 -7.66
CA SER A 68 7.56 14.18 -6.67
C SER A 68 8.25 15.55 -6.50
N ASP A 69 7.72 16.38 -5.63
CA ASP A 69 8.35 17.62 -5.23
C ASP A 69 9.69 17.40 -4.48
N MET A 70 9.89 16.22 -3.87
CA MET A 70 11.03 15.93 -3.00
C MET A 70 11.96 14.84 -3.53
N ASP A 71 11.45 13.86 -4.28
CA ASP A 71 12.24 12.69 -4.72
C ASP A 71 11.80 12.21 -6.12
N SER A 72 12.64 11.38 -6.73
CA SER A 72 12.32 10.62 -7.93
C SER A 72 12.38 9.14 -7.63
N SER A 73 11.33 8.42 -7.93
CA SER A 73 11.18 7.00 -7.59
C SER A 73 10.58 6.20 -8.74
N ASN A 74 10.64 4.90 -8.65
CA ASN A 74 9.89 3.97 -9.48
C ASN A 74 8.77 3.34 -8.67
N ILE A 75 7.56 3.42 -9.23
CA ILE A 75 6.36 2.79 -8.68
C ILE A 75 6.09 1.52 -9.47
N PHE A 76 5.96 0.43 -8.74
CA PHE A 76 5.69 -0.90 -9.26
C PHE A 76 4.26 -1.30 -8.95
N SER A 77 3.62 -1.99 -9.88
CA SER A 77 2.29 -2.56 -9.70
C SER A 77 2.25 -3.97 -10.25
N ALA A 78 2.04 -4.97 -9.40
CA ALA A 78 1.90 -6.37 -9.79
C ALA A 78 0.49 -6.86 -9.55
N HIS A 79 -0.13 -7.42 -10.58
CA HIS A 79 -1.49 -7.94 -10.54
C HIS A 79 -1.48 -9.46 -10.37
N MET A 80 -1.78 -9.91 -9.18
CA MET A 80 -1.91 -11.32 -8.81
C MET A 80 -3.29 -11.82 -9.24
N THR A 81 -3.33 -12.86 -10.07
CA THR A 81 -4.56 -13.38 -10.69
C THR A 81 -4.75 -14.86 -10.44
N GLN A 82 -5.89 -15.41 -10.87
CA GLN A 82 -6.25 -16.82 -10.70
C GLN A 82 -6.19 -17.23 -9.21
N LEU A 83 -6.62 -16.34 -8.35
CA LEU A 83 -6.77 -16.62 -6.93
C LEU A 83 -8.05 -17.42 -6.67
N ILE A 84 -8.06 -18.14 -5.58
CA ILE A 84 -9.23 -18.90 -5.09
C ILE A 84 -10.03 -17.98 -4.18
N PRO A 85 -11.35 -17.86 -4.35
CA PRO A 85 -12.20 -17.08 -3.46
C PRO A 85 -12.11 -17.53 -1.99
N GLY A 86 -12.20 -16.58 -1.06
CA GLY A 86 -12.22 -16.82 0.38
C GLY A 86 -10.92 -17.39 0.96
N THR A 87 -9.81 -17.29 0.23
CA THR A 87 -8.56 -17.98 0.55
C THR A 87 -7.49 -16.98 1.04
N GLU A 88 -6.72 -17.40 2.03
CA GLU A 88 -5.59 -16.65 2.55
C GLU A 88 -4.33 -16.92 1.72
N TYR A 89 -3.65 -15.85 1.35
CA TYR A 89 -2.43 -15.85 0.55
C TYR A 89 -1.28 -15.19 1.30
N GLU A 90 -0.07 -15.73 1.12
CA GLU A 90 1.18 -15.05 1.41
C GLU A 90 1.70 -14.36 0.15
N TYR A 91 2.33 -13.19 0.30
CA TYR A 91 3.02 -12.54 -0.80
C TYR A 91 4.24 -11.78 -0.32
N THR A 92 5.15 -11.49 -1.26
CA THR A 92 6.30 -10.61 -1.11
C THR A 92 6.54 -9.90 -2.44
N CYS A 93 7.09 -8.69 -2.43
CA CYS A 93 7.35 -7.91 -3.64
C CYS A 93 8.78 -7.39 -3.68
N GLY A 94 9.26 -7.04 -4.89
CA GLY A 94 10.62 -6.55 -5.12
C GLY A 94 11.30 -7.22 -6.31
N ASN A 95 12.60 -7.49 -6.19
CA ASN A 95 13.38 -8.24 -7.18
C ASN A 95 14.21 -9.35 -6.50
N ASP A 96 15.17 -9.94 -7.21
CA ASP A 96 15.99 -11.04 -6.67
C ASP A 96 16.94 -10.61 -5.54
N VAL A 97 17.28 -9.32 -5.46
CA VAL A 97 18.25 -8.77 -4.50
C VAL A 97 17.56 -8.00 -3.37
N PHE A 98 16.59 -7.17 -3.72
CA PHE A 98 15.86 -6.31 -2.79
C PHE A 98 14.39 -6.72 -2.74
N ARG A 99 13.99 -7.33 -1.63
CA ARG A 99 12.67 -7.92 -1.46
C ARG A 99 12.09 -7.50 -0.11
N SER A 100 10.76 -7.35 -0.09
CA SER A 100 10.02 -7.12 1.15
C SER A 100 10.05 -8.35 2.06
N GLU A 101 9.65 -8.18 3.30
CA GLU A 101 9.16 -9.28 4.12
C GLU A 101 7.93 -9.95 3.48
N VAL A 102 7.49 -11.06 4.06
CA VAL A 102 6.28 -11.77 3.62
C VAL A 102 5.08 -11.19 4.34
N PHE A 103 4.06 -10.82 3.59
CA PHE A 103 2.76 -10.34 4.07
C PHE A 103 1.67 -11.35 3.73
N THR A 104 0.49 -11.18 4.31
CA THR A 104 -0.69 -11.99 4.02
C THR A 104 -1.87 -11.12 3.62
N PHE A 105 -2.75 -11.67 2.80
CA PHE A 105 -4.07 -11.10 2.52
C PHE A 105 -5.11 -12.22 2.30
N LYS A 106 -6.38 -11.88 2.39
CA LYS A 106 -7.47 -12.81 2.08
C LYS A 106 -8.28 -12.28 0.89
N THR A 107 -8.59 -13.16 -0.06
CA THR A 107 -9.50 -12.86 -1.17
C THR A 107 -10.95 -12.75 -0.67
N ALA A 108 -11.81 -12.03 -1.41
CA ALA A 108 -13.23 -12.01 -1.14
C ALA A 108 -13.84 -13.42 -1.27
N GLU A 109 -14.83 -13.71 -0.46
CA GLU A 109 -15.57 -14.97 -0.52
C GLU A 109 -16.51 -14.96 -1.74
N LYS A 110 -16.73 -16.13 -2.32
CA LYS A 110 -17.65 -16.28 -3.43
C LYS A 110 -19.10 -16.08 -2.96
N ASP A 111 -19.90 -15.43 -3.79
CA ASP A 111 -21.34 -15.27 -3.58
C ASP A 111 -21.69 -14.63 -2.22
N THR A 112 -20.91 -13.64 -1.78
CA THR A 112 -21.14 -12.94 -0.51
C THR A 112 -22.33 -11.98 -0.62
N ASP A 113 -23.33 -12.16 0.21
CA ASP A 113 -24.52 -11.29 0.29
C ASP A 113 -24.25 -9.97 1.04
N SER A 114 -23.21 -9.94 1.87
CA SER A 114 -22.83 -8.77 2.67
C SER A 114 -21.35 -8.75 3.00
N PHE A 115 -20.79 -7.57 3.17
CA PHE A 115 -19.41 -7.36 3.61
C PHE A 115 -19.31 -6.07 4.43
N GLU A 116 -18.27 -6.01 5.26
CA GLU A 116 -17.92 -4.80 6.02
C GLU A 116 -16.70 -4.13 5.39
N PHE A 117 -16.69 -2.81 5.36
CA PHE A 117 -15.51 -2.02 5.00
C PHE A 117 -15.41 -0.79 5.90
N LEU A 118 -14.17 -0.30 6.07
CA LEU A 118 -13.92 0.93 6.79
C LEU A 118 -13.92 2.10 5.80
N CYS A 119 -14.77 3.10 6.03
CA CYS A 119 -14.76 4.34 5.27
C CYS A 119 -14.18 5.46 6.12
N LEU A 120 -13.15 6.11 5.60
CA LEU A 120 -12.47 7.25 6.22
C LEU A 120 -12.62 8.47 5.33
N SER A 121 -12.61 9.66 5.90
CA SER A 121 -12.60 10.94 5.18
C SER A 121 -11.82 11.95 5.99
N ASP A 122 -11.24 12.94 5.28
CA ASP A 122 -10.59 14.08 5.93
C ASP A 122 -9.50 13.65 6.93
N ILE A 123 -8.71 12.66 6.52
CA ILE A 123 -7.63 12.07 7.34
C ILE A 123 -6.32 12.84 7.24
N GLN A 124 -6.29 13.94 6.48
CA GLN A 124 -5.11 14.76 6.27
C GLN A 124 -4.55 15.32 7.58
N HIS A 125 -3.23 15.24 7.70
CA HIS A 125 -2.53 15.89 8.81
C HIS A 125 -2.24 17.34 8.46
N GLY A 126 -2.70 18.28 9.31
CA GLY A 126 -2.61 19.73 9.07
C GLY A 126 -1.20 20.33 9.22
N ALA A 127 -0.18 19.56 9.51
CA ALA A 127 1.18 20.09 9.68
C ALA A 127 1.82 20.45 8.32
N ALA A 128 2.27 21.67 8.22
CA ALA A 128 3.04 22.16 7.07
C ALA A 128 4.52 21.76 7.13
N GLU A 129 5.00 21.18 8.24
CA GLU A 129 6.40 20.82 8.47
C GLU A 129 6.57 19.31 8.57
N PRO A 130 7.66 18.75 7.97
CA PRO A 130 8.00 17.35 8.07
C PRO A 130 8.56 16.97 9.46
N PRO A 131 8.39 15.70 9.86
CA PRO A 131 7.59 14.71 9.14
C PRO A 131 6.09 14.91 9.40
N ALA A 132 5.25 14.72 8.37
CA ALA A 132 3.82 14.58 8.58
C ALA A 132 3.60 13.28 9.37
N ASP A 133 3.03 13.38 10.55
CA ASP A 133 2.89 12.25 11.47
C ASP A 133 1.45 11.72 11.47
N TYR A 134 1.26 10.57 10.86
CA TYR A 134 -0.02 9.85 10.81
C TYR A 134 -0.05 8.63 11.77
N SER A 135 0.85 8.55 12.76
CA SER A 135 0.92 7.43 13.68
C SER A 135 -0.38 7.26 14.49
N GLU A 136 -1.00 8.36 14.91
CA GLU A 136 -2.29 8.34 15.61
C GLU A 136 -3.40 7.73 14.73
N LEU A 137 -3.45 8.10 13.44
CA LEU A 137 -4.38 7.48 12.48
C LEU A 137 -4.15 5.96 12.41
N GLY A 138 -2.90 5.53 12.31
CA GLY A 138 -2.55 4.10 12.29
C GLY A 138 -3.04 3.36 13.52
N GLU A 139 -2.86 3.94 14.72
CA GLU A 139 -3.35 3.32 15.96
C GLU A 139 -4.88 3.28 16.03
N ILE A 140 -5.56 4.32 15.59
CA ILE A 140 -7.03 4.35 15.50
C ILE A 140 -7.53 3.26 14.54
N VAL A 141 -6.95 3.16 13.35
CA VAL A 141 -7.33 2.14 12.36
C VAL A 141 -7.09 0.73 12.89
N LYS A 142 -5.96 0.47 13.55
CA LYS A 142 -5.69 -0.84 14.18
C LYS A 142 -6.75 -1.19 15.23
N GLU A 143 -7.13 -0.23 16.06
CA GLU A 143 -8.17 -0.47 17.08
C GLU A 143 -9.53 -0.74 16.45
N ILE A 144 -9.90 0.01 15.39
CA ILE A 144 -11.14 -0.25 14.64
C ILE A 144 -11.11 -1.67 14.05
N LEU A 145 -10.03 -2.08 13.41
CA LEU A 145 -9.89 -3.41 12.82
C LEU A 145 -9.91 -4.53 13.87
N ARG A 146 -9.39 -4.26 15.07
CA ARG A 146 -9.48 -5.20 16.21
C ARG A 146 -10.94 -5.40 16.66
N LEU A 147 -11.74 -4.34 16.64
CA LEU A 147 -13.18 -4.39 17.01
C LEU A 147 -14.04 -4.92 15.86
N HIS A 148 -13.61 -4.73 14.61
CA HIS A 148 -14.31 -5.11 13.39
C HIS A 148 -13.44 -6.04 12.53
N PRO A 149 -13.18 -7.28 12.93
CA PRO A 149 -12.24 -8.19 12.24
C PRO A 149 -12.73 -8.65 10.86
N ASN A 150 -14.00 -8.38 10.52
CA ASN A 150 -14.59 -8.74 9.23
C ASN A 150 -14.45 -7.66 8.16
N VAL A 151 -13.81 -6.51 8.46
CA VAL A 151 -13.53 -5.48 7.47
C VAL A 151 -12.67 -6.05 6.34
N ARG A 152 -13.10 -5.85 5.09
CA ARG A 152 -12.49 -6.42 3.89
C ARG A 152 -11.55 -5.46 3.16
N PHE A 153 -11.78 -4.16 3.29
CA PHE A 153 -10.93 -3.11 2.72
C PHE A 153 -11.17 -1.77 3.43
N ILE A 154 -10.26 -0.85 3.23
CA ILE A 154 -10.39 0.54 3.66
C ILE A 154 -10.66 1.38 2.43
N LEU A 155 -11.67 2.23 2.49
CA LEU A 155 -11.99 3.24 1.48
C LEU A 155 -11.80 4.63 2.07
N THR A 156 -11.12 5.52 1.35
CA THR A 156 -11.14 6.94 1.73
C THR A 156 -12.02 7.74 0.79
N ALA A 157 -12.81 8.65 1.35
CA ALA A 157 -13.71 9.53 0.59
C ALA A 157 -13.06 10.85 0.16
N GLY A 158 -11.74 10.92 0.19
CA GLY A 158 -10.95 12.09 -0.20
C GLY A 158 -10.22 12.74 0.97
N ASP A 159 -9.53 13.83 0.67
CA ASP A 159 -8.71 14.61 1.60
C ASP A 159 -7.75 13.75 2.45
N ASN A 160 -7.01 12.89 1.74
CA ASN A 160 -6.04 11.99 2.35
C ASN A 160 -4.80 12.73 2.86
N THR A 161 -4.44 13.79 2.18
CA THR A 161 -3.33 14.69 2.50
C THR A 161 -3.80 16.14 2.36
N ASN A 162 -3.24 17.05 3.14
CA ASN A 162 -3.57 18.47 3.07
C ASN A 162 -3.10 19.14 1.77
N CYS A 163 -2.05 18.59 1.14
CA CYS A 163 -1.56 19.01 -0.16
C CYS A 163 -1.14 17.79 -0.97
N GLY A 164 -1.93 17.44 -1.97
CA GLY A 164 -1.74 16.24 -2.79
C GLY A 164 -0.45 16.22 -3.62
N GLN A 165 0.26 17.35 -3.73
CA GLN A 165 1.54 17.46 -4.44
C GLN A 165 2.77 17.35 -3.52
N THR A 166 2.56 17.12 -2.22
CA THR A 166 3.64 17.11 -1.23
C THR A 166 4.00 15.67 -0.85
N ASP A 167 5.15 15.19 -1.30
CA ASP A 167 5.67 13.84 -1.05
C ASP A 167 5.75 13.50 0.44
N ILE A 168 6.14 14.47 1.25
CA ILE A 168 6.27 14.32 2.72
C ILE A 168 4.95 13.88 3.35
N GLN A 169 3.81 14.41 2.89
CA GLN A 169 2.51 14.07 3.43
C GLN A 169 2.06 12.67 3.00
N TRP A 170 2.27 12.32 1.74
CA TRP A 170 1.99 10.96 1.25
C TRP A 170 2.86 9.92 1.94
N THR A 171 4.15 10.21 2.09
CA THR A 171 5.06 9.33 2.82
C THR A 171 4.62 9.16 4.27
N GLY A 172 4.23 10.25 4.95
CA GLY A 172 3.72 10.19 6.31
C GLY A 172 2.45 9.35 6.43
N LEU A 173 1.48 9.52 5.51
CA LEU A 173 0.26 8.73 5.47
C LEU A 173 0.55 7.23 5.31
N LEU A 174 1.36 6.87 4.31
CA LEU A 174 1.66 5.47 4.02
C LEU A 174 2.50 4.83 5.14
N ASP A 175 3.43 5.58 5.74
CA ASP A 175 4.19 5.12 6.90
C ASP A 175 3.29 4.96 8.15
N GLY A 176 2.34 5.87 8.36
CA GLY A 176 1.37 5.78 9.47
C GLY A 176 0.44 4.56 9.37
N LEU A 177 0.12 4.13 8.15
CA LEU A 177 -0.72 2.96 7.89
C LEU A 177 0.09 1.67 7.67
N LYS A 178 1.41 1.71 7.81
CA LYS A 178 2.28 0.53 7.70
C LYS A 178 1.87 -0.57 8.68
N GLY A 179 1.88 -1.82 8.20
CA GLY A 179 1.39 -2.98 8.95
C GLY A 179 -0.12 -3.18 8.85
N ILE A 180 -0.83 -2.33 8.08
CA ILE A 180 -2.27 -2.44 7.81
C ILE A 180 -2.49 -2.61 6.31
N ILE A 181 -2.02 -1.68 5.51
CA ILE A 181 -2.30 -1.62 4.07
C ILE A 181 -1.54 -2.66 3.24
N GLU A 182 -0.56 -3.33 3.83
CA GLU A 182 0.07 -4.51 3.27
C GLU A 182 -0.79 -5.77 3.42
N HIS A 183 -1.79 -5.76 4.32
CA HIS A 183 -2.67 -6.91 4.61
C HIS A 183 -4.11 -6.68 4.16
N LEU A 184 -4.53 -5.41 4.10
CA LEU A 184 -5.90 -5.02 3.80
C LEU A 184 -5.92 -4.01 2.65
N PRO A 185 -6.69 -4.23 1.57
CA PRO A 185 -6.74 -3.28 0.45
C PRO A 185 -7.10 -1.88 0.89
N PHE A 186 -6.32 -0.92 0.41
CA PHE A 186 -6.51 0.51 0.68
C PHE A 186 -6.91 1.23 -0.62
N MET A 187 -8.17 1.66 -0.68
CA MET A 187 -8.79 2.26 -1.85
C MET A 187 -8.97 3.75 -1.62
N MET A 188 -8.23 4.57 -2.35
CA MET A 188 -8.23 6.02 -2.14
C MET A 188 -9.08 6.74 -3.20
N ALA A 189 -10.01 7.60 -2.74
CA ALA A 189 -10.61 8.61 -3.60
C ALA A 189 -9.81 9.93 -3.51
N LEU A 190 -9.90 10.71 -4.58
CA LEU A 190 -9.36 12.07 -4.58
C LEU A 190 -10.25 12.99 -3.74
N GLY A 191 -9.63 13.97 -3.09
CA GLY A 191 -10.33 15.07 -2.42
C GLY A 191 -10.46 16.32 -3.30
N ASN A 192 -10.71 17.44 -2.72
CA ASN A 192 -10.78 18.75 -3.36
C ASN A 192 -9.44 19.52 -3.31
#